data_1fe1906ad0dc5c01b72f2d27a2e692dd
#
_entry.id   1fe1906ad0dc5c01b72f2d27a2e692dd
#
_cell.length_a   1.000
_cell.length_b   1.000
_cell.length_c   1.000
_cell.angle_alpha   90.00
_cell.angle_beta   90.00
_cell.angle_gamma   90.00
#
_symmetry.space_group_name_H-M   'P 1'
#
loop_
_entity.id
_entity.type
_entity.pdbx_description
1 polymer ?
#
loop_
_entity_poly.entity_id
_entity_poly.type
_entity_poly.pdbx_seq_one_letter_code
_entity_poly.pdbx_strand_id
1 'polypeptide(L)'
;SRLGVQVVATGRNPVLAKIADPEVAKAAQTYFAHQMPMALGCRDVLAERRGDMVRFEAGALKADVQYVLVTQGRSPRLADLALDQAGVRFDAQGRPLWDRASLRCLDSRVFLAGDATGERPLMHEAAQEGTIAAQQALRAVGDARWQDLPVRGRSVPLSIVFSAPDVAEVGLRFSELPPEAVVVTARGAGNGRSKIMQAPEHVLRLYADPASRQLLGASLLCAGGEHLAHLLAWAIQRADTVEQLLALPSYH
;
A
#
# COMPACT_ATOMS: atom_id res chain seq x y z
N SER A 1 -20.46 8.35 -7.77
CA SER A 1 -19.12 8.92 -8.03
C SER A 1 -19.17 10.45 -7.99
N ARG A 2 -18.03 11.10 -7.65
CA ARG A 2 -17.90 12.57 -7.60
C ARG A 2 -18.10 13.27 -8.94
N LEU A 3 -17.98 12.55 -10.04
CA LEU A 3 -18.22 13.05 -11.39
C LEU A 3 -19.67 12.84 -11.87
N GLY A 4 -20.60 12.48 -10.98
CA GLY A 4 -21.98 12.21 -11.34
C GLY A 4 -22.22 10.86 -12.03
N VAL A 5 -21.18 10.04 -12.20
CA VAL A 5 -21.31 8.70 -12.81
C VAL A 5 -21.82 7.71 -11.76
N GLN A 6 -22.81 6.90 -12.11
CA GLN A 6 -23.21 5.76 -11.29
C GLN A 6 -22.17 4.65 -11.41
N VAL A 7 -21.65 4.21 -10.28
CA VAL A 7 -20.57 3.22 -10.21
C VAL A 7 -21.02 2.02 -9.37
N VAL A 8 -20.73 0.83 -9.84
CA VAL A 8 -20.75 -0.40 -9.05
C VAL A 8 -19.32 -0.96 -9.02
N ALA A 9 -18.92 -1.55 -7.92
CA ALA A 9 -17.55 -2.03 -7.74
C ALA A 9 -17.50 -3.50 -7.32
N THR A 10 -16.49 -4.22 -7.80
CA THR A 10 -16.20 -5.58 -7.35
C THR A 10 -14.70 -5.77 -7.14
N GLY A 11 -14.33 -6.75 -6.31
CA GLY A 11 -12.94 -7.12 -6.07
C GLY A 11 -12.80 -8.58 -5.65
N ARG A 12 -11.68 -9.21 -6.06
CA ARG A 12 -11.33 -10.58 -5.62
C ARG A 12 -10.99 -10.63 -4.13
N ASN A 13 -10.40 -9.54 -3.62
CA ASN A 13 -10.07 -9.44 -2.21
C ASN A 13 -11.36 -9.13 -1.42
N PRO A 14 -11.61 -9.82 -0.30
CA PRO A 14 -12.74 -9.50 0.56
C PRO A 14 -12.60 -8.15 1.28
N VAL A 15 -11.41 -7.56 1.25
CA VAL A 15 -11.08 -6.29 1.92
C VAL A 15 -10.72 -5.23 0.89
N LEU A 16 -11.28 -4.03 1.05
CA LEU A 16 -10.92 -2.85 0.24
C LEU A 16 -9.44 -2.50 0.40
N ALA A 17 -8.80 -2.09 -0.70
CA ALA A 17 -7.42 -1.61 -0.73
C ALA A 17 -6.39 -2.57 -0.09
N LYS A 18 -6.76 -3.84 0.17
CA LYS A 18 -5.95 -4.83 0.89
C LYS A 18 -5.54 -4.36 2.30
N ILE A 19 -6.34 -3.54 2.95
CA ILE A 19 -6.09 -3.05 4.31
C ILE A 19 -5.93 -4.24 5.25
N ALA A 20 -4.82 -4.31 5.97
CA ALA A 20 -4.55 -5.41 6.89
C ALA A 20 -5.23 -5.23 8.26
N ASP A 21 -5.46 -3.99 8.69
CA ASP A 21 -6.12 -3.71 9.97
C ASP A 21 -7.63 -3.92 9.87
N PRO A 22 -8.22 -4.82 10.68
CA PRO A 22 -9.63 -5.19 10.59
C PRO A 22 -10.59 -4.04 10.93
N GLU A 23 -10.21 -3.16 11.86
CA GLU A 23 -11.04 -2.01 12.26
C GLU A 23 -11.11 -0.96 11.15
N VAL A 24 -9.96 -0.64 10.54
CA VAL A 24 -9.89 0.30 9.42
C VAL A 24 -10.56 -0.30 8.18
N ALA A 25 -10.34 -1.59 7.92
CA ALA A 25 -11.00 -2.31 6.82
C ALA A 25 -12.52 -2.26 6.93
N LYS A 26 -13.06 -2.54 8.13
CA LYS A 26 -14.50 -2.48 8.40
C LYS A 26 -15.04 -1.06 8.22
N ALA A 27 -14.37 -0.06 8.76
CA ALA A 27 -14.78 1.34 8.62
C ALA A 27 -14.79 1.78 7.15
N ALA A 28 -13.74 1.46 6.38
CA ALA A 28 -13.65 1.75 4.96
C ALA A 28 -14.77 1.06 4.16
N GLN A 29 -14.99 -0.23 4.41
CA GLN A 29 -16.05 -0.97 3.74
C GLN A 29 -17.43 -0.39 4.04
N THR A 30 -17.70 -0.08 5.29
CA THR A 30 -18.99 0.55 5.70
C THR A 30 -19.17 1.89 4.98
N TYR A 31 -18.16 2.75 5.02
CA TYR A 31 -18.24 4.08 4.39
C TYR A 31 -18.47 3.99 2.89
N PHE A 32 -17.65 3.23 2.16
CA PHE A 32 -17.76 3.16 0.70
C PHE A 32 -18.99 2.38 0.21
N ALA A 33 -19.53 1.44 1.01
CA ALA A 33 -20.78 0.77 0.69
C ALA A 33 -21.99 1.73 0.65
N HIS A 34 -21.95 2.83 1.43
CA HIS A 34 -22.96 3.88 1.33
C HIS A 34 -22.78 4.78 0.08
N GLN A 35 -21.60 4.78 -0.53
CA GLN A 35 -21.31 5.61 -1.71
C GLN A 35 -21.62 4.91 -3.04
N MET A 36 -21.47 3.58 -3.07
CA MET A 36 -21.72 2.77 -4.27
C MET A 36 -21.98 1.32 -3.91
N PRO A 37 -22.81 0.60 -4.69
CA PRO A 37 -22.98 -0.85 -4.53
C PRO A 37 -21.64 -1.57 -4.75
N MET A 38 -21.28 -2.46 -3.82
CA MET A 38 -20.02 -3.20 -3.87
C MET A 38 -20.21 -4.69 -3.61
N ALA A 39 -19.45 -5.51 -4.34
CA ALA A 39 -19.33 -6.94 -4.10
C ALA A 39 -17.85 -7.32 -3.97
N LEU A 40 -17.38 -7.53 -2.75
CA LEU A 40 -16.00 -7.91 -2.44
C LEU A 40 -15.89 -9.42 -2.25
N GLY A 41 -14.67 -9.97 -2.44
CA GLY A 41 -14.43 -11.41 -2.35
C GLY A 41 -14.93 -12.21 -3.54
N CYS A 42 -15.37 -11.55 -4.62
CA CYS A 42 -15.90 -12.21 -5.80
C CYS A 42 -14.77 -12.64 -6.73
N ARG A 43 -14.67 -13.94 -6.99
CA ARG A 43 -13.71 -14.51 -7.95
C ARG A 43 -14.31 -14.63 -9.34
N ASP A 44 -15.60 -14.94 -9.39
CA ASP A 44 -16.32 -15.14 -10.64
C ASP A 44 -17.06 -13.85 -11.01
N VAL A 45 -16.63 -13.24 -12.08
CA VAL A 45 -17.21 -12.01 -12.63
C VAL A 45 -17.60 -12.28 -14.08
N LEU A 46 -18.84 -12.02 -14.40
CA LEU A 46 -19.36 -12.07 -15.77
C LEU A 46 -19.50 -10.65 -16.32
N ALA A 47 -18.99 -10.42 -17.51
CA ALA A 47 -19.23 -9.20 -18.26
C ALA A 47 -19.61 -9.57 -19.70
N GLU A 48 -20.86 -9.44 -20.07
CA GLU A 48 -21.41 -9.82 -21.36
C GLU A 48 -22.00 -8.61 -22.08
N ARG A 49 -21.57 -8.38 -23.33
CA ARG A 49 -22.13 -7.28 -24.13
C ARG A 49 -23.54 -7.59 -24.59
N ARG A 50 -24.45 -6.64 -24.38
CA ARG A 50 -25.85 -6.70 -24.82
C ARG A 50 -26.23 -5.37 -25.50
N GLY A 51 -26.07 -5.32 -26.82
CA GLY A 51 -26.23 -4.07 -27.57
C GLY A 51 -25.20 -3.03 -27.14
N ASP A 52 -25.67 -1.86 -26.73
CA ASP A 52 -24.81 -0.75 -26.26
C ASP A 52 -24.44 -0.83 -24.78
N MET A 53 -24.98 -1.82 -24.07
CA MET A 53 -24.72 -2.04 -22.64
C MET A 53 -23.89 -3.30 -22.41
N VAL A 54 -23.36 -3.41 -21.21
CA VAL A 54 -22.68 -4.62 -20.70
C VAL A 54 -23.44 -5.10 -19.49
N ARG A 55 -23.93 -6.34 -19.57
CA ARG A 55 -24.45 -7.04 -18.39
C ARG A 55 -23.28 -7.44 -17.51
N PHE A 56 -23.26 -6.93 -16.30
CA PHE A 56 -22.21 -7.16 -15.32
C PHE A 56 -22.79 -7.92 -14.11
N GLU A 57 -22.14 -9.03 -13.74
CA GLU A 57 -22.54 -9.82 -12.57
C GLU A 57 -21.30 -10.20 -11.75
N ALA A 58 -21.38 -10.01 -10.43
CA ALA A 58 -20.34 -10.37 -9.47
C ALA A 58 -20.98 -10.78 -8.14
N GLY A 59 -21.09 -12.06 -7.87
CA GLY A 59 -21.85 -12.58 -6.72
C GLY A 59 -23.32 -12.15 -6.81
N ALA A 60 -23.81 -11.49 -5.76
CA ALA A 60 -25.19 -10.97 -5.73
C ALA A 60 -25.36 -9.63 -6.50
N LEU A 61 -24.26 -8.97 -6.86
CA LEU A 61 -24.29 -7.70 -7.59
C LEU A 61 -24.57 -7.96 -9.07
N LYS A 62 -25.65 -7.35 -9.59
CA LYS A 62 -26.03 -7.40 -11.00
C LYS A 62 -26.35 -5.99 -11.48
N ALA A 63 -25.79 -5.58 -12.62
CA ALA A 63 -26.02 -4.27 -13.18
C ALA A 63 -25.87 -4.30 -14.71
N ASP A 64 -26.61 -3.44 -15.39
CA ASP A 64 -26.35 -3.13 -16.80
C ASP A 64 -25.60 -1.79 -16.84
N VAL A 65 -24.38 -1.81 -17.38
CA VAL A 65 -23.45 -0.68 -17.38
C VAL A 65 -23.00 -0.34 -18.80
N GLN A 66 -22.64 0.91 -19.03
CA GLN A 66 -22.12 1.34 -20.33
C GLN A 66 -20.64 0.94 -20.50
N TYR A 67 -19.89 0.96 -19.40
CA TYR A 67 -18.44 0.70 -19.42
C TYR A 67 -18.04 -0.20 -18.25
N VAL A 68 -17.07 -1.06 -18.49
CA VAL A 68 -16.39 -1.87 -17.48
C VAL A 68 -14.93 -1.46 -17.43
N LEU A 69 -14.49 -0.96 -16.26
CA LEU A 69 -13.10 -0.63 -15.99
C LEU A 69 -12.42 -1.78 -15.25
N VAL A 70 -11.40 -2.38 -15.88
CA VAL A 70 -10.66 -3.51 -15.30
C VAL A 70 -9.37 -3.01 -14.65
N THR A 71 -9.29 -3.09 -13.31
CA THR A 71 -8.16 -2.64 -12.49
C THR A 71 -7.65 -3.74 -11.57
N GLN A 72 -7.54 -4.98 -12.07
CA GLN A 72 -7.27 -6.17 -11.26
C GLN A 72 -5.79 -6.40 -10.91
N GLY A 73 -4.99 -5.35 -10.86
CA GLY A 73 -3.58 -5.40 -10.49
C GLY A 73 -2.64 -5.51 -11.68
N ARG A 74 -1.37 -5.75 -11.37
CA ARG A 74 -0.27 -5.87 -12.33
C ARG A 74 0.60 -7.05 -11.94
N SER A 75 1.21 -7.68 -12.94
CA SER A 75 2.22 -8.71 -12.75
C SER A 75 3.53 -8.24 -13.39
N PRO A 76 4.69 -8.49 -12.77
CA PRO A 76 5.98 -8.23 -13.39
C PRO A 76 6.09 -8.93 -14.75
N ARG A 77 6.51 -8.19 -15.78
CA ARG A 77 6.68 -8.74 -17.12
C ARG A 77 8.15 -9.02 -17.38
N LEU A 78 8.62 -10.18 -16.92
CA LEU A 78 10.03 -10.56 -16.91
C LEU A 78 10.35 -11.71 -17.89
N ALA A 79 9.36 -12.37 -18.44
CA ALA A 79 9.54 -13.57 -19.25
C ALA A 79 10.41 -13.34 -20.51
N ASP A 80 10.31 -12.16 -21.09
CA ASP A 80 11.01 -11.83 -22.36
C ASP A 80 12.46 -11.34 -22.14
N LEU A 81 12.95 -11.30 -20.89
CA LEU A 81 14.26 -10.77 -20.54
C LEU A 81 15.39 -11.81 -20.49
N ALA A 82 15.09 -13.09 -20.76
CA ALA A 82 16.04 -14.19 -20.71
C ALA A 82 16.93 -14.18 -19.45
N LEU A 83 16.34 -13.92 -18.28
CA LEU A 83 17.04 -13.74 -17.01
C LEU A 83 17.78 -15.01 -16.55
N ASP A 84 17.37 -16.17 -16.98
CA ASP A 84 18.04 -17.46 -16.79
C ASP A 84 19.42 -17.47 -17.43
N GLN A 85 19.56 -16.90 -18.64
CA GLN A 85 20.85 -16.76 -19.32
C GLN A 85 21.79 -15.79 -18.61
N ALA A 86 21.25 -14.86 -17.81
CA ALA A 86 22.01 -13.95 -16.96
C ALA A 86 22.34 -14.56 -15.58
N GLY A 87 22.05 -15.83 -15.36
CA GLY A 87 22.33 -16.56 -14.12
C GLY A 87 21.36 -16.24 -12.98
N VAL A 88 20.19 -15.68 -13.28
CA VAL A 88 19.15 -15.42 -12.27
C VAL A 88 18.48 -16.74 -11.89
N ARG A 89 18.36 -16.98 -10.59
CA ARG A 89 17.61 -18.12 -10.05
C ARG A 89 16.15 -17.72 -9.78
N PHE A 90 15.26 -18.69 -9.88
CA PHE A 90 13.83 -18.51 -9.71
C PHE A 90 13.27 -19.38 -8.59
N ASP A 91 12.18 -18.93 -7.98
CA ASP A 91 11.38 -19.73 -7.05
C ASP A 91 10.47 -20.73 -7.82
N ALA A 92 9.73 -21.56 -7.08
CA ALA A 92 8.81 -22.54 -7.64
C ALA A 92 7.65 -21.93 -8.44
N GLN A 93 7.41 -20.63 -8.30
CA GLN A 93 6.40 -19.86 -9.03
C GLN A 93 6.97 -19.09 -10.23
N GLY A 94 8.25 -19.30 -10.55
CA GLY A 94 8.93 -18.63 -11.66
C GLY A 94 9.28 -17.16 -11.38
N ARG A 95 9.36 -16.74 -10.12
CA ARG A 95 9.76 -15.38 -9.75
C ARG A 95 11.25 -15.34 -9.44
N PRO A 96 11.99 -14.31 -9.89
CA PRO A 96 13.40 -14.17 -9.55
C PRO A 96 13.63 -14.16 -8.04
N LEU A 97 14.65 -14.88 -7.60
CA LEU A 97 15.14 -14.80 -6.23
C LEU A 97 16.09 -13.61 -6.10
N TRP A 98 15.78 -12.68 -5.20
CA TRP A 98 16.55 -11.47 -5.01
C TRP A 98 16.65 -11.08 -3.52
N ASP A 99 17.70 -10.35 -3.18
CA ASP A 99 17.94 -9.85 -1.83
C ASP A 99 17.30 -8.47 -1.64
N ARG A 100 16.52 -8.31 -0.58
CA ARG A 100 15.74 -7.10 -0.31
C ARG A 100 16.59 -5.87 0.06
N ALA A 101 17.79 -6.07 0.56
CA ALA A 101 18.65 -4.97 0.96
C ALA A 101 19.46 -4.43 -0.21
N SER A 102 20.01 -5.32 -1.05
CA SER A 102 20.81 -4.97 -2.19
C SER A 102 20.06 -4.87 -3.51
N LEU A 103 18.82 -5.42 -3.57
CA LEU A 103 18.02 -5.59 -4.79
C LEU A 103 18.67 -6.47 -5.85
N ARG A 104 19.73 -7.18 -5.49
CA ARG A 104 20.48 -8.07 -6.38
C ARG A 104 19.77 -9.41 -6.50
N CYS A 105 19.66 -9.92 -7.71
CA CYS A 105 19.22 -11.31 -7.95
C CYS A 105 20.35 -12.26 -7.54
N LEU A 106 20.43 -12.54 -6.25
CA LEU A 106 21.40 -13.42 -5.57
C LEU A 106 22.79 -13.41 -6.26
N ASP A 107 23.27 -14.56 -6.74
CA ASP A 107 24.63 -14.74 -7.28
C ASP A 107 24.83 -14.15 -8.69
N SER A 108 23.81 -13.53 -9.28
CA SER A 108 23.90 -12.93 -10.62
C SER A 108 24.42 -11.48 -10.58
N ARG A 109 24.57 -10.85 -11.75
CA ARG A 109 24.86 -9.41 -11.89
C ARG A 109 23.63 -8.58 -12.21
N VAL A 110 22.46 -9.14 -12.01
CA VAL A 110 21.16 -8.51 -12.27
C VAL A 110 20.62 -7.90 -10.97
N PHE A 111 20.07 -6.71 -11.08
CA PHE A 111 19.38 -5.99 -9.99
C PHE A 111 17.94 -5.73 -10.43
N LEU A 112 16.99 -5.89 -9.53
CA LEU A 112 15.57 -5.60 -9.77
C LEU A 112 15.15 -4.36 -8.98
N ALA A 113 14.25 -3.56 -9.56
CA ALA A 113 13.69 -2.39 -8.88
C ALA A 113 12.25 -2.15 -9.32
N GLY A 114 11.47 -1.54 -8.46
CA GLY A 114 10.08 -1.16 -8.73
C GLY A 114 9.16 -2.34 -8.99
N ASP A 115 8.23 -2.18 -9.92
CA ASP A 115 7.21 -3.18 -10.23
C ASP A 115 7.81 -4.54 -10.62
N ALA A 116 9.07 -4.56 -11.09
CA ALA A 116 9.79 -5.80 -11.43
C ALA A 116 10.03 -6.71 -10.22
N THR A 117 10.14 -6.16 -9.01
CA THR A 117 10.28 -6.95 -7.77
C THR A 117 8.99 -7.70 -7.39
N GLY A 118 7.83 -7.22 -7.87
CA GLY A 118 6.52 -7.75 -7.52
C GLY A 118 6.09 -7.50 -6.07
N GLU A 119 6.89 -6.79 -5.27
CA GLU A 119 6.64 -6.61 -3.84
C GLU A 119 5.82 -5.35 -3.55
N ARG A 120 6.30 -4.19 -3.98
CA ARG A 120 5.68 -2.88 -3.71
C ARG A 120 5.56 -2.07 -5.00
N PRO A 121 4.53 -2.30 -5.81
CA PRO A 121 4.38 -1.65 -7.12
C PRO A 121 3.88 -0.21 -6.99
N LEU A 122 4.68 0.66 -6.35
CA LEU A 122 4.41 2.07 -6.10
C LEU A 122 5.53 2.93 -6.68
N MET A 123 5.18 4.09 -7.25
CA MET A 123 6.13 4.95 -7.96
C MET A 123 7.29 5.43 -7.09
N HIS A 124 7.03 5.84 -5.86
CA HIS A 124 8.08 6.30 -4.94
C HIS A 124 9.00 5.15 -4.49
N GLU A 125 8.46 3.95 -4.30
CA GLU A 125 9.26 2.74 -4.03
C GLU A 125 10.16 2.42 -5.22
N ALA A 126 9.61 2.46 -6.44
CA ALA A 126 10.37 2.21 -7.66
C ALA A 126 11.55 3.20 -7.84
N ALA A 127 11.32 4.49 -7.56
CA ALA A 127 12.37 5.51 -7.63
C ALA A 127 13.49 5.27 -6.60
N GLN A 128 13.10 4.91 -5.36
CA GLN A 128 14.07 4.60 -4.31
C GLN A 128 14.85 3.31 -4.60
N GLU A 129 14.14 2.24 -4.97
CA GLU A 129 14.77 0.97 -5.32
C GLU A 129 15.70 1.12 -6.50
N GLY A 130 15.34 1.90 -7.53
CA GLY A 130 16.21 2.22 -8.66
C GLY A 130 17.52 2.88 -8.20
N THR A 131 17.46 3.79 -7.24
CA THR A 131 18.64 4.42 -6.66
C THR A 131 19.51 3.41 -5.91
N ILE A 132 18.91 2.55 -5.08
CA ILE A 132 19.62 1.51 -4.33
C ILE A 132 20.26 0.51 -5.29
N ALA A 133 19.53 0.03 -6.29
CA ALA A 133 20.02 -0.91 -7.29
C ALA A 133 21.22 -0.35 -8.06
N ALA A 134 21.15 0.92 -8.48
CA ALA A 134 22.26 1.59 -9.16
C ALA A 134 23.49 1.71 -8.26
N GLN A 135 23.35 2.13 -7.01
CA GLN A 135 24.45 2.20 -6.05
C GLN A 135 25.10 0.83 -5.83
N GLN A 136 24.30 -0.21 -5.66
CA GLN A 136 24.79 -1.57 -5.48
C GLN A 136 25.48 -2.12 -6.72
N ALA A 137 24.97 -1.80 -7.91
CA ALA A 137 25.60 -2.21 -9.16
C ALA A 137 26.97 -1.55 -9.35
N LEU A 138 27.11 -0.25 -9.07
CA LEU A 138 28.38 0.48 -9.13
C LEU A 138 29.43 -0.07 -8.15
N ARG A 139 28.99 -0.46 -6.95
CA ARG A 139 29.86 -1.16 -6.00
C ARG A 139 30.30 -2.53 -6.51
N ALA A 140 29.38 -3.28 -7.09
CA ALA A 140 29.65 -4.63 -7.60
C ALA A 140 30.68 -4.63 -8.75
N VAL A 141 30.80 -3.53 -9.52
CA VAL A 141 31.84 -3.38 -10.56
C VAL A 141 33.12 -2.77 -10.04
N GLY A 142 33.23 -2.46 -8.74
CA GLY A 142 34.45 -1.94 -8.12
C GLY A 142 34.70 -0.45 -8.36
N ASP A 143 33.67 0.34 -8.67
CA ASP A 143 33.83 1.79 -8.83
C ASP A 143 34.18 2.45 -7.49
N ALA A 144 35.46 2.92 -7.36
CA ALA A 144 36.00 3.47 -6.12
C ALA A 144 35.19 4.64 -5.55
N ARG A 145 34.53 5.42 -6.40
CA ARG A 145 33.70 6.56 -5.97
C ARG A 145 32.51 6.15 -5.11
N TRP A 146 32.07 4.88 -5.19
CA TRP A 146 30.89 4.36 -4.53
C TRP A 146 31.19 3.38 -3.40
N GLN A 147 32.46 2.94 -3.24
CA GLN A 147 32.80 1.95 -2.21
C GLN A 147 32.56 2.46 -0.79
N ASP A 148 32.92 3.69 -0.50
CA ASP A 148 32.85 4.28 0.84
C ASP A 148 31.55 5.07 1.12
N LEU A 149 30.70 5.26 0.12
CA LEU A 149 29.45 5.96 0.32
C LEU A 149 28.42 5.07 1.01
N PRO A 150 27.65 5.58 1.99
CA PRO A 150 26.60 4.80 2.63
C PRO A 150 25.53 4.40 1.60
N VAL A 151 25.17 3.11 1.57
CA VAL A 151 24.01 2.66 0.80
C VAL A 151 22.76 3.09 1.53
N ARG A 152 21.87 3.74 0.83
CA ARG A 152 20.52 4.02 1.35
C ARG A 152 19.78 2.71 1.51
N GLY A 153 19.19 2.50 2.69
CA GLY A 153 18.20 1.44 2.89
C GLY A 153 16.85 1.83 2.27
N ARG A 154 15.98 0.85 2.15
CA ARG A 154 14.57 1.12 1.78
C ARG A 154 13.90 1.92 2.89
N SER A 155 13.09 2.89 2.51
CA SER A 155 12.28 3.65 3.46
C SER A 155 11.17 2.80 4.07
N VAL A 156 10.62 3.30 5.16
CA VAL A 156 9.42 2.74 5.78
C VAL A 156 8.31 2.60 4.74
N PRO A 157 7.63 1.45 4.67
CA PRO A 157 6.51 1.25 3.77
C PRO A 157 5.44 2.32 3.94
N LEU A 158 5.01 2.91 2.84
CA LEU A 158 3.92 3.89 2.82
C LEU A 158 3.01 3.60 1.65
N SER A 159 1.76 3.28 1.94
CA SER A 159 0.72 3.05 0.92
C SER A 159 -0.46 3.98 1.18
N ILE A 160 -0.84 4.73 0.16
CA ILE A 160 -1.98 5.66 0.23
C ILE A 160 -2.92 5.38 -0.95
N VAL A 161 -4.19 5.22 -0.65
CA VAL A 161 -5.27 5.21 -1.64
C VAL A 161 -5.96 6.56 -1.55
N PHE A 162 -5.79 7.37 -2.59
CA PHE A 162 -6.37 8.71 -2.72
C PHE A 162 -7.87 8.63 -2.98
N SER A 163 -8.59 8.24 -1.96
CA SER A 163 -10.04 8.23 -1.93
C SER A 163 -10.56 9.43 -1.11
N ALA A 164 -11.83 9.47 -0.80
CA ALA A 164 -12.37 10.46 0.12
C ALA A 164 -13.39 9.80 1.04
N PRO A 165 -12.96 9.55 2.28
CA PRO A 165 -11.66 9.83 2.92
C PRO A 165 -10.51 8.97 2.37
N ASP A 166 -9.27 9.40 2.59
CA ASP A 166 -8.08 8.63 2.23
C ASP A 166 -7.94 7.40 3.10
N VAL A 167 -7.39 6.34 2.50
CA VAL A 167 -6.98 5.14 3.21
C VAL A 167 -5.45 5.03 3.14
N ALA A 168 -4.79 4.82 4.27
CA ALA A 168 -3.34 4.61 4.26
C ALA A 168 -2.89 3.53 5.25
N GLU A 169 -1.79 2.87 4.90
CA GLU A 169 -1.00 1.99 5.76
C GLU A 169 0.45 2.46 5.77
N VAL A 170 1.06 2.52 6.94
CA VAL A 170 2.41 3.04 7.17
C VAL A 170 3.18 2.09 8.09
N GLY A 171 4.43 1.80 7.76
CA GLY A 171 5.28 0.91 8.57
C GLY A 171 4.82 -0.54 8.53
N LEU A 172 4.90 -1.23 9.66
CA LEU A 172 4.42 -2.61 9.78
C LEU A 172 2.89 -2.66 9.61
N ARG A 173 2.43 -3.61 8.84
CA ARG A 173 1.01 -3.90 8.71
C ARG A 173 0.50 -4.59 9.96
N PHE A 174 -0.79 -4.48 10.23
CA PHE A 174 -1.41 -5.14 11.38
C PHE A 174 -1.12 -6.65 11.44
N SER A 175 -1.08 -7.32 10.29
CA SER A 175 -0.78 -8.75 10.20
C SER A 175 0.71 -9.11 10.43
N GLU A 176 1.59 -8.12 10.46
CA GLU A 176 3.03 -8.27 10.65
C GLU A 176 3.47 -7.88 12.07
N LEU A 177 2.53 -7.40 12.89
CA LEU A 177 2.83 -6.96 14.25
C LEU A 177 3.23 -8.14 15.13
N PRO A 178 4.23 -7.94 16.01
CA PRO A 178 4.50 -8.90 17.08
C PRO A 178 3.27 -8.99 18.01
N PRO A 179 3.02 -10.18 18.61
CA PRO A 179 1.84 -10.40 19.45
C PRO A 179 1.69 -9.43 20.63
N GLU A 180 2.81 -8.95 21.16
CA GLU A 180 2.89 -8.01 22.26
C GLU A 180 2.69 -6.54 21.87
N ALA A 181 2.61 -6.22 20.58
CA ALA A 181 2.47 -4.85 20.13
C ALA A 181 1.24 -4.16 20.71
N VAL A 182 1.44 -2.94 21.17
CA VAL A 182 0.34 -2.09 21.65
C VAL A 182 -0.36 -1.48 20.45
N VAL A 183 -1.67 -1.63 20.41
CA VAL A 183 -2.52 -1.06 19.35
C VAL A 183 -3.51 -0.09 19.97
N VAL A 184 -3.46 1.16 19.50
CA VAL A 184 -4.35 2.23 19.98
C VAL A 184 -5.24 2.70 18.84
N THR A 185 -6.52 2.96 19.15
CA THR A 185 -7.50 3.47 18.19
C THR A 185 -7.92 4.87 18.54
N ALA A 186 -7.79 5.80 17.60
CA ALA A 186 -8.42 7.11 17.66
C ALA A 186 -9.56 7.18 16.63
N ARG A 187 -10.71 7.73 17.06
CA ARG A 187 -11.88 7.95 16.20
C ARG A 187 -12.23 9.44 16.22
N GLY A 188 -12.45 9.99 15.05
CA GLY A 188 -12.57 11.43 14.87
C GLY A 188 -13.98 12.00 14.86
N ALA A 189 -14.96 11.30 15.39
CA ALA A 189 -16.38 11.72 15.36
C ALA A 189 -16.69 12.99 16.16
N GLY A 190 -15.73 13.72 16.70
CA GLY A 190 -16.01 14.71 17.72
C GLY A 190 -15.42 16.10 17.60
N ASN A 191 -14.38 16.33 16.79
CA ASN A 191 -13.78 17.65 16.78
C ASN A 191 -14.58 18.67 15.94
N GLY A 192 -14.57 19.94 16.37
CA GLY A 192 -15.36 21.01 15.74
C GLY A 192 -15.02 21.23 14.27
N ARG A 193 -13.74 21.11 13.90
CA ARG A 193 -13.29 21.30 12.51
C ARG A 193 -13.84 20.21 11.59
N SER A 194 -13.83 18.94 12.01
CA SER A 194 -14.40 17.85 11.22
C SER A 194 -15.89 18.06 10.97
N LYS A 195 -16.63 18.57 11.96
CA LYS A 195 -18.05 18.91 11.82
C LYS A 195 -18.27 20.05 10.82
N ILE A 196 -17.46 21.12 10.90
CA ILE A 196 -17.53 22.24 9.97
C ILE A 196 -17.22 21.79 8.54
N MET A 197 -16.22 20.94 8.36
CA MET A 197 -15.83 20.42 7.06
C MET A 197 -16.74 19.29 6.56
N GLN A 198 -17.75 18.89 7.34
CA GLN A 198 -18.59 17.74 7.05
C GLN A 198 -17.75 16.49 6.70
N ALA A 199 -16.59 16.38 7.35
CA ALA A 199 -15.71 15.24 7.14
C ALA A 199 -16.35 13.97 7.74
N PRO A 200 -16.24 12.84 7.06
CA PRO A 200 -16.76 11.58 7.59
C PRO A 200 -16.01 11.17 8.87
N GLU A 201 -16.61 10.28 9.62
CA GLU A 201 -15.91 9.62 10.72
C GLU A 201 -14.59 9.05 10.24
N HIS A 202 -13.53 9.29 11.01
CA HIS A 202 -12.23 8.72 10.71
C HIS A 202 -11.78 7.75 11.79
N VAL A 203 -10.95 6.81 11.37
CA VAL A 203 -10.33 5.81 12.21
C VAL A 203 -8.83 5.88 11.97
N LEU A 204 -8.08 6.07 13.04
CA LEU A 204 -6.62 5.94 13.05
C LEU A 204 -6.25 4.85 14.05
N ARG A 205 -5.45 3.90 13.59
CA ARG A 205 -4.84 2.86 14.40
C ARG A 205 -3.34 3.07 14.42
N LEU A 206 -2.76 3.22 15.60
CA LEU A 206 -1.32 3.32 15.82
C LEU A 206 -0.81 2.07 16.49
N TYR A 207 0.37 1.63 16.07
CA TYR A 207 1.04 0.44 16.58
C TYR A 207 2.37 0.83 17.18
N ALA A 208 2.66 0.36 18.40
CA ALA A 208 3.90 0.66 19.10
C ALA A 208 4.47 -0.60 19.78
N ASP A 209 5.78 -0.64 19.89
CA ASP A 209 6.47 -1.62 20.71
C ASP A 209 6.30 -1.28 22.19
N PRO A 210 5.88 -2.21 23.05
CA PRO A 210 5.61 -1.92 24.47
C PRO A 210 6.88 -1.62 25.28
N ALA A 211 8.03 -2.15 24.90
CA ALA A 211 9.27 -2.01 25.64
C ALA A 211 10.02 -0.74 25.24
N SER A 212 10.27 -0.55 23.95
CA SER A 212 10.98 0.64 23.44
C SER A 212 10.08 1.86 23.26
N ARG A 213 8.75 1.65 23.23
CA ARG A 213 7.71 2.64 22.94
C ARG A 213 7.83 3.27 21.54
N GLN A 214 8.65 2.69 20.66
CA GLN A 214 8.79 3.14 19.29
C GLN A 214 7.54 2.84 18.47
N LEU A 215 7.23 3.74 17.56
CA LEU A 215 6.16 3.53 16.58
C LEU A 215 6.56 2.45 15.57
N LEU A 216 5.74 1.44 15.42
CA LEU A 216 5.94 0.33 14.49
C LEU A 216 5.19 0.53 13.17
N GLY A 217 3.99 1.10 13.23
CA GLY A 217 3.14 1.28 12.07
C GLY A 217 1.84 2.00 12.39
N ALA A 218 1.06 2.21 11.34
CA ALA A 218 -0.26 2.80 11.42
C ALA A 218 -1.15 2.36 10.27
N SER A 219 -2.46 2.34 10.51
CA SER A 219 -3.49 2.19 9.49
C SER A 219 -4.58 3.22 9.72
N LEU A 220 -5.06 3.86 8.65
CA LEU A 220 -6.03 4.94 8.80
C LEU A 220 -7.04 5.03 7.65
N LEU A 221 -8.20 5.57 7.99
CA LEU A 221 -9.23 6.08 7.10
C LEU A 221 -9.57 7.49 7.60
N CYS A 222 -9.13 8.54 6.91
CA CYS A 222 -9.49 9.91 7.32
C CYS A 222 -9.40 10.92 6.17
N ALA A 223 -10.11 12.05 6.32
CA ALA A 223 -9.98 13.18 5.41
C ALA A 223 -8.59 13.82 5.57
N GLY A 224 -7.90 14.03 4.43
CA GLY A 224 -6.51 14.51 4.45
C GLY A 224 -5.53 13.47 5.03
N GLY A 225 -5.90 12.20 4.98
CA GLY A 225 -5.12 11.09 5.50
C GLY A 225 -3.74 10.97 4.88
N GLU A 226 -3.59 11.40 3.64
CA GLU A 226 -2.30 11.45 2.96
C GLU A 226 -1.26 12.26 3.74
N HIS A 227 -1.62 13.43 4.27
CA HIS A 227 -0.69 14.27 5.04
C HIS A 227 -0.30 13.63 6.36
N LEU A 228 -1.29 13.08 7.07
CA LEU A 228 -1.04 12.37 8.32
C LEU A 228 -0.18 11.13 8.11
N ALA A 229 -0.41 10.38 7.04
CA ALA A 229 0.38 9.20 6.68
C ALA A 229 1.85 9.55 6.44
N HIS A 230 2.15 10.68 5.77
CA HIS A 230 3.53 11.14 5.58
C HIS A 230 4.21 11.52 6.90
N LEU A 231 3.51 12.24 7.80
CA LEU A 231 4.05 12.58 9.12
C LEU A 231 4.36 11.33 9.95
N LEU A 232 3.46 10.36 9.94
CA LEU A 232 3.66 9.07 10.61
C LEU A 232 4.81 8.27 9.99
N ALA A 233 4.94 8.27 8.66
CA ALA A 233 6.05 7.63 7.97
C ALA A 233 7.40 8.23 8.39
N TRP A 234 7.48 9.56 8.52
CA TRP A 234 8.69 10.23 8.98
C TRP A 234 9.02 9.91 10.44
N ALA A 235 8.01 9.86 11.31
CA ALA A 235 8.20 9.49 12.71
C ALA A 235 8.71 8.05 12.84
N ILE A 236 8.08 7.10 12.13
CA ILE A 236 8.49 5.69 12.13
C ILE A 236 9.90 5.53 11.50
N GLN A 237 10.21 6.26 10.43
CA GLN A 237 11.54 6.22 9.79
C GLN A 237 12.65 6.69 10.71
N ARG A 238 12.36 7.62 11.63
CA ARG A 238 13.30 8.10 12.65
C ARG A 238 13.31 7.24 13.92
N ALA A 239 12.47 6.20 13.97
CA ALA A 239 12.25 5.40 15.18
C ALA A 239 11.75 6.24 16.38
N ASP A 240 10.93 7.26 16.11
CA ASP A 240 10.35 8.11 17.17
C ASP A 240 9.49 7.27 18.11
N THR A 241 9.52 7.62 19.39
CA THR A 241 8.67 7.03 20.41
C THR A 241 7.30 7.73 20.48
N VAL A 242 6.36 7.10 21.19
CA VAL A 242 5.04 7.69 21.46
C VAL A 242 5.18 9.05 22.16
N GLU A 243 6.10 9.17 23.13
CA GLU A 243 6.35 10.42 23.86
C GLU A 243 6.90 11.51 22.95
N GLN A 244 7.83 11.15 22.07
CA GLN A 244 8.37 12.10 21.09
C GLN A 244 7.27 12.59 20.13
N LEU A 245 6.39 11.70 19.68
CA LEU A 245 5.26 12.08 18.84
C LEU A 245 4.29 13.02 19.57
N LEU A 246 3.99 12.74 20.84
CA LEU A 246 3.12 13.58 21.67
C LEU A 246 3.72 14.95 22.00
N ALA A 247 5.05 15.07 22.00
CA ALA A 247 5.75 16.33 22.21
C ALA A 247 5.79 17.24 20.97
N LEU A 248 5.41 16.73 19.79
CA LEU A 248 5.38 17.54 18.57
C LEU A 248 4.19 18.53 18.61
N PRO A 249 4.38 19.75 18.06
CA PRO A 249 3.28 20.71 18.00
C PRO A 249 2.16 20.17 17.10
N SER A 250 0.94 20.22 17.60
CA SER A 250 -0.27 19.90 16.84
C SER A 250 -1.23 21.08 16.89
N TYR A 251 -1.79 21.43 15.72
CA TYR A 251 -2.74 22.53 15.57
C TYR A 251 -4.07 22.00 15.08
N HIS A 252 -5.03 21.82 16.00
CA HIS A 252 -6.35 21.19 15.79
C HIS A 252 -6.32 19.77 15.24
#